data_6173648355feae817c9dd3ae90ff1739
#
_entry.id   6173648355feae817c9dd3ae90ff1739
#
_cell.length_a   1.000
_cell.length_b   1.000
_cell.length_c   1.000
_cell.angle_alpha   90.00
_cell.angle_beta   90.00
_cell.angle_gamma   90.00
#
_symmetry.space_group_name_H-M   'P 1'
#
loop_
_entity.id
_entity.type
_entity.pdbx_description
1 polymer ?
#
loop_
_entity_poly.entity_id
_entity_poly.type
_entity_poly.pdbx_seq_one_letter_code
_entity_poly.pdbx_strand_id
1 'polypeptide(L)'
;MKNTFLKPAILGFLTIGLHSINSKAQSTREQQNTLNDSLYIQEVQDKKEPLKILHAEPLYIDLIRDLGARKGEKEWNFGLGITDKNKYDEYLALVEYEWAPLNRLGFEVELPFTIYPSSQNGNTPQSKLNGLKLATQYSFFVSEKYKTSMAIGYIHEFELTPFSSFGNSKLFTGNIYSPFFVAAKRWGSNIHTLLYTGPIFQQHLNPSSVQTSWQINSNFHYMIPGTRNFIGIEVNKELQKNDFDMTVRPQMRVEVTHQLLVGIVTGIPIGRENERFSSFLRLIYEPKH
;
A
#
# COMPACT_ATOMS: atom_id res chain seq x y z
N MET A 1 19.23 43.40 59.33
CA MET A 1 18.96 42.24 58.42
C MET A 1 18.42 42.80 57.15
N LYS A 2 19.25 42.83 56.08
CA LYS A 2 18.88 43.32 54.76
C LYS A 2 18.91 42.11 53.82
N ASN A 3 17.76 41.67 53.32
CA ASN A 3 17.64 40.67 52.26
C ASN A 3 17.54 41.38 50.93
N THR A 4 18.56 41.21 50.12
CA THR A 4 18.65 41.68 48.77
C THR A 4 17.92 40.71 47.82
N PHE A 5 16.84 41.20 47.22
CA PHE A 5 16.23 40.57 46.05
C PHE A 5 17.09 40.87 44.82
N LEU A 6 17.69 39.89 44.25
CA LEU A 6 18.37 40.00 42.96
C LEU A 6 17.82 38.98 41.94
N LYS A 7 17.07 39.50 40.98
CA LYS A 7 16.98 39.19 39.56
C LYS A 7 16.24 37.92 39.07
N PRO A 8 15.04 38.12 38.55
CA PRO A 8 14.51 37.26 37.49
C PRO A 8 14.72 37.79 36.05
N ALA A 9 15.34 38.99 35.86
CA ALA A 9 15.35 39.66 34.56
C ALA A 9 16.31 39.09 33.50
N ILE A 10 17.36 38.33 33.89
CA ILE A 10 18.35 37.79 32.93
C ILE A 10 17.89 36.50 32.34
N LEU A 11 17.06 35.70 33.00
CA LEU A 11 16.57 34.41 32.46
C LEU A 11 15.53 34.60 31.34
N GLY A 12 14.75 35.70 31.38
CA GLY A 12 13.71 35.99 30.39
C GLY A 12 14.28 36.36 29.01
N PHE A 13 15.42 37.03 28.94
CA PHE A 13 16.04 37.40 27.66
C PHE A 13 16.69 36.21 26.91
N LEU A 14 17.22 35.25 27.65
CA LEU A 14 17.81 34.06 27.05
C LEU A 14 16.74 33.14 26.43
N THR A 15 15.57 33.02 27.07
CA THR A 15 14.47 32.17 26.55
C THR A 15 13.81 32.79 25.33
N ILE A 16 13.65 34.09 25.23
CA ILE A 16 13.08 34.77 24.07
C ILE A 16 14.05 34.66 22.86
N GLY A 17 15.35 34.78 23.08
CA GLY A 17 16.36 34.63 22.06
C GLY A 17 16.38 33.22 21.46
N LEU A 18 16.27 32.20 22.29
CA LEU A 18 16.23 30.78 21.81
C LEU A 18 14.94 30.44 21.05
N HIS A 19 13.81 30.99 21.48
CA HIS A 19 12.55 30.79 20.75
C HIS A 19 12.54 31.48 19.39
N SER A 20 13.13 32.66 19.25
CA SER A 20 13.19 33.39 17.99
C SER A 20 14.17 32.72 16.99
N ILE A 21 15.26 32.13 17.45
CA ILE A 21 16.21 31.39 16.62
C ILE A 21 15.59 30.08 16.12
N ASN A 22 14.89 29.35 17.03
CA ASN A 22 14.20 28.12 16.65
C ASN A 22 13.08 28.36 15.64
N SER A 23 12.28 29.41 15.81
CA SER A 23 11.19 29.73 14.87
C SER A 23 11.71 30.13 13.48
N LYS A 24 12.82 30.88 13.39
CA LYS A 24 13.44 31.21 12.09
C LYS A 24 14.05 29.99 11.42
N ALA A 25 14.75 29.13 12.14
CA ALA A 25 15.31 27.89 11.60
C ALA A 25 14.20 26.94 11.13
N GLN A 26 13.11 26.85 11.87
CA GLN A 26 11.95 26.04 11.47
C GLN A 26 11.28 26.59 10.22
N SER A 27 11.03 27.90 10.13
CA SER A 27 10.44 28.52 8.95
C SER A 27 11.31 28.37 7.70
N THR A 28 12.63 28.49 7.82
CA THR A 28 13.57 28.28 6.72
C THR A 28 13.57 26.82 6.25
N ARG A 29 13.50 25.88 7.19
CA ARG A 29 13.43 24.44 6.88
C ARG A 29 12.10 24.07 6.20
N GLU A 30 11.00 24.64 6.66
CA GLU A 30 9.67 24.45 6.03
C GLU A 30 9.63 25.02 4.60
N GLN A 31 10.20 26.21 4.40
CA GLN A 31 10.32 26.80 3.06
C GLN A 31 11.20 25.93 2.13
N GLN A 32 12.33 25.42 2.61
CA GLN A 32 13.20 24.55 1.84
C GLN A 32 12.53 23.22 1.52
N ASN A 33 11.81 22.63 2.48
CA ASN A 33 11.04 21.41 2.27
C ASN A 33 9.95 21.61 1.21
N THR A 34 9.21 22.72 1.29
CA THR A 34 8.18 23.06 0.31
C THR A 34 8.76 23.25 -1.09
N LEU A 35 9.94 23.87 -1.20
CA LEU A 35 10.63 24.03 -2.48
C LEU A 35 11.07 22.67 -3.03
N ASN A 36 11.75 21.86 -2.24
CA ASN A 36 12.22 20.53 -2.66
C ASN A 36 11.05 19.64 -3.09
N ASP A 37 9.95 19.66 -2.34
CA ASP A 37 8.75 18.91 -2.64
C ASP A 37 8.11 19.38 -3.95
N SER A 38 8.05 20.70 -4.17
CA SER A 38 7.55 21.28 -5.42
C SER A 38 8.40 20.87 -6.63
N LEU A 39 9.74 20.89 -6.50
CA LEU A 39 10.65 20.45 -7.56
C LEU A 39 10.48 18.96 -7.86
N TYR A 40 10.42 18.12 -6.82
CA TYR A 40 10.19 16.68 -6.97
C TYR A 40 8.85 16.37 -7.64
N ILE A 41 7.78 17.05 -7.23
CA ILE A 41 6.45 16.90 -7.84
C ILE A 41 6.50 17.32 -9.32
N GLN A 42 7.20 18.40 -9.67
CA GLN A 42 7.35 18.84 -11.06
C GLN A 42 8.13 17.83 -11.91
N GLU A 43 9.15 17.20 -11.33
CA GLU A 43 9.93 16.15 -12.00
C GLU A 43 9.08 14.91 -12.30
N VAL A 44 8.33 14.41 -11.30
CA VAL A 44 7.49 13.21 -11.45
C VAL A 44 6.26 13.46 -12.31
N GLN A 45 5.61 14.62 -12.12
CA GLN A 45 4.40 14.97 -12.85
C GLN A 45 4.69 15.50 -14.24
N ASP A 46 5.92 15.78 -14.56
CA ASP A 46 6.39 16.52 -15.72
C ASP A 46 5.26 16.84 -16.74
N LYS A 47 5.44 17.83 -17.62
CA LYS A 47 4.39 18.27 -18.58
C LYS A 47 4.14 17.27 -19.71
N LYS A 48 4.54 16.00 -19.55
CA LYS A 48 4.24 14.97 -20.54
C LYS A 48 2.77 14.57 -20.49
N GLU A 49 2.16 14.51 -21.61
CA GLU A 49 0.81 13.97 -21.76
C GLU A 49 0.84 12.43 -21.78
N PRO A 50 -0.15 11.79 -21.18
CA PRO A 50 -1.26 12.36 -20.42
C PRO A 50 -0.83 12.80 -19.01
N LEU A 51 -1.55 13.78 -18.48
CA LEU A 51 -1.36 14.27 -17.12
C LEU A 51 -1.41 13.11 -16.11
N LYS A 52 -0.42 13.06 -15.22
CA LYS A 52 -0.33 12.14 -14.08
C LYS A 52 -0.18 12.95 -12.79
N ILE A 53 -0.94 12.61 -11.78
CA ILE A 53 -0.84 13.21 -10.44
C ILE A 53 -0.09 12.24 -9.55
N LEU A 54 0.97 12.73 -8.88
CA LEU A 54 1.69 11.93 -7.91
C LEU A 54 0.80 11.64 -6.70
N HIS A 55 0.64 10.38 -6.40
CA HIS A 55 0.03 9.85 -5.18
C HIS A 55 1.01 8.94 -4.45
N ALA A 56 0.97 8.93 -3.11
CA ALA A 56 1.59 7.89 -2.33
C ALA A 56 0.71 6.64 -2.44
N GLU A 57 1.24 5.60 -3.04
CA GLU A 57 0.51 4.35 -3.24
C GLU A 57 0.64 3.44 -2.04
N PRO A 58 -0.44 2.76 -1.64
CA PRO A 58 -0.41 1.80 -0.55
C PRO A 58 0.52 0.63 -0.89
N LEU A 59 1.03 -0.04 0.14
CA LEU A 59 1.97 -1.15 -0.01
C LEU A 59 1.32 -2.51 0.19
N TYR A 60 0.13 -2.56 0.74
CA TYR A 60 -0.60 -3.81 1.01
C TYR A 60 -1.79 -4.00 0.08
N ILE A 61 -2.60 -2.94 -0.12
CA ILE A 61 -3.63 -2.98 -1.18
C ILE A 61 -2.94 -2.86 -2.52
N ASP A 62 -3.40 -3.66 -3.43
CA ASP A 62 -2.91 -3.69 -4.78
C ASP A 62 -3.54 -2.62 -5.65
N LEU A 63 -2.70 -1.80 -6.26
CA LEU A 63 -3.07 -0.90 -7.35
C LEU A 63 -2.36 -1.38 -8.61
N ILE A 64 -3.13 -1.61 -9.65
CA ILE A 64 -2.61 -2.16 -10.90
C ILE A 64 -2.01 -1.04 -11.73
N ARG A 65 -0.72 -0.82 -11.59
CA ARG A 65 0.02 0.37 -12.00
C ARG A 65 -0.49 1.63 -11.29
N ASP A 66 0.30 2.66 -11.34
CA ASP A 66 -0.01 3.96 -10.76
C ASP A 66 -1.33 4.55 -11.31
N LEU A 67 -2.01 5.31 -10.48
CA LEU A 67 -3.16 6.08 -10.93
C LEU A 67 -2.73 7.13 -11.97
N GLY A 68 -3.24 6.99 -13.19
CA GLY A 68 -2.86 7.81 -14.34
C GLY A 68 -1.64 7.28 -15.09
N ALA A 69 -1.34 5.99 -15.01
CA ALA A 69 -0.24 5.33 -15.70
C ALA A 69 -0.08 5.76 -17.15
N ARG A 70 1.16 5.91 -17.62
CA ARG A 70 1.51 6.25 -18.99
C ARG A 70 1.93 5.01 -19.75
N LYS A 71 1.61 4.98 -21.04
CA LYS A 71 2.00 3.87 -21.91
C LYS A 71 3.49 3.57 -21.84
N GLY A 72 3.82 2.29 -21.61
CA GLY A 72 5.19 1.80 -21.52
C GLY A 72 5.73 1.69 -20.10
N GLU A 73 5.09 2.30 -19.10
CA GLU A 73 5.46 2.10 -17.69
C GLU A 73 5.36 0.62 -17.32
N LYS A 74 6.34 0.14 -16.55
CA LYS A 74 6.48 -1.25 -16.13
C LYS A 74 7.00 -1.31 -14.70
N GLU A 75 6.63 -2.38 -14.00
CA GLU A 75 7.09 -2.61 -12.64
C GLU A 75 7.14 -4.11 -12.33
N TRP A 76 8.11 -4.50 -11.53
CA TRP A 76 8.18 -5.82 -10.90
C TRP A 76 8.06 -5.65 -9.40
N ASN A 77 7.18 -6.42 -8.80
CA ASN A 77 7.01 -6.48 -7.36
C ASN A 77 7.35 -7.87 -6.83
N PHE A 78 8.11 -7.92 -5.74
CA PHE A 78 8.42 -9.13 -5.00
C PHE A 78 7.99 -8.89 -3.55
N GLY A 79 7.04 -9.68 -3.09
CA GLY A 79 6.52 -9.58 -1.73
C GLY A 79 6.94 -10.77 -0.87
N LEU A 80 7.27 -10.50 0.38
CA LEU A 80 7.51 -11.50 1.41
C LEU A 80 6.78 -11.09 2.68
N GLY A 81 5.99 -12.00 3.24
CA GLY A 81 5.20 -11.72 4.43
C GLY A 81 5.22 -12.85 5.44
N ILE A 82 4.91 -12.51 6.67
CA ILE A 82 4.63 -13.45 7.74
C ILE A 82 3.35 -13.01 8.45
N THR A 83 2.48 -13.95 8.72
CA THR A 83 1.30 -13.75 9.55
C THR A 83 1.37 -14.72 10.72
N ASP A 84 1.45 -14.17 11.93
CA ASP A 84 1.39 -14.92 13.18
C ASP A 84 -0.09 -15.24 13.48
N LYS A 85 -0.48 -16.50 13.26
CA LYS A 85 -1.82 -17.02 13.58
C LYS A 85 -1.80 -17.80 14.89
N ASN A 86 -2.94 -17.94 15.51
CA ASN A 86 -3.04 -18.59 16.84
C ASN A 86 -2.48 -20.02 16.90
N LYS A 87 -2.50 -20.75 15.78
CA LYS A 87 -2.13 -22.19 15.73
C LYS A 87 -0.90 -22.48 14.88
N TYR A 88 -0.50 -21.58 14.00
CA TYR A 88 0.61 -21.75 13.07
C TYR A 88 1.02 -20.39 12.50
N ASP A 89 2.23 -20.29 11.96
CA ASP A 89 2.67 -19.15 11.19
C ASP A 89 2.41 -19.39 9.70
N GLU A 90 2.02 -18.35 9.01
CA GLU A 90 1.80 -18.33 7.57
C GLU A 90 2.84 -17.44 6.91
N TYR A 91 3.59 -17.98 5.97
CA TYR A 91 4.55 -17.24 5.17
C TYR A 91 3.96 -16.97 3.79
N LEU A 92 3.97 -15.71 3.40
CA LEU A 92 3.49 -15.25 2.11
C LEU A 92 4.69 -14.91 1.22
N ALA A 93 4.59 -15.23 -0.05
CA ALA A 93 5.49 -14.74 -1.08
C ALA A 93 4.68 -14.40 -2.32
N LEU A 94 5.05 -13.35 -3.04
CA LEU A 94 4.44 -13.04 -4.33
C LEU A 94 5.48 -12.55 -5.33
N VAL A 95 5.19 -12.81 -6.58
CA VAL A 95 5.88 -12.22 -7.73
C VAL A 95 4.81 -11.63 -8.63
N GLU A 96 4.97 -10.36 -8.95
CA GLU A 96 3.99 -9.58 -9.69
C GLU A 96 4.69 -8.78 -10.78
N TYR A 97 4.06 -8.69 -11.94
CA TYR A 97 4.48 -7.86 -13.04
C TYR A 97 3.32 -6.99 -13.51
N GLU A 98 3.57 -5.69 -13.50
CA GLU A 98 2.63 -4.69 -13.95
C GLU A 98 3.15 -3.96 -15.18
N TRP A 99 2.25 -3.58 -16.07
CA TRP A 99 2.59 -2.74 -17.22
C TRP A 99 1.41 -1.90 -17.70
N ALA A 100 1.72 -0.78 -18.36
CA ALA A 100 0.73 0.08 -19.00
C ALA A 100 0.79 -0.06 -20.53
N PRO A 101 -0.06 -0.87 -21.18
CA PRO A 101 -0.08 -1.01 -22.64
C PRO A 101 -0.60 0.24 -23.35
N LEU A 102 -1.45 1.01 -22.66
CA LEU A 102 -2.03 2.27 -23.11
C LEU A 102 -1.96 3.29 -21.98
N ASN A 103 -2.11 4.57 -22.33
CA ASN A 103 -2.23 5.63 -21.35
C ASN A 103 -3.44 5.39 -20.44
N ARG A 104 -3.24 5.50 -19.13
CA ARG A 104 -4.26 5.34 -18.07
C ARG A 104 -4.78 3.92 -17.89
N LEU A 105 -4.23 2.94 -18.60
CA LEU A 105 -4.62 1.54 -18.52
C LEU A 105 -3.46 0.70 -18.01
N GLY A 106 -3.62 0.12 -16.82
CA GLY A 106 -2.71 -0.83 -16.21
C GLY A 106 -3.20 -2.26 -16.36
N PHE A 107 -2.25 -3.18 -16.52
CA PHE A 107 -2.43 -4.63 -16.43
C PHE A 107 -1.45 -5.21 -15.43
N GLU A 108 -1.83 -6.33 -14.83
CA GLU A 108 -1.03 -7.06 -13.85
C GLU A 108 -1.20 -8.55 -14.01
N VAL A 109 -0.11 -9.26 -13.75
CA VAL A 109 -0.07 -10.71 -13.54
C VAL A 109 0.66 -10.97 -12.23
N GLU A 110 0.03 -11.65 -11.28
CA GLU A 110 0.61 -12.01 -9.99
C GLU A 110 0.51 -13.50 -9.71
N LEU A 111 1.55 -14.03 -9.05
CA LEU A 111 1.64 -15.39 -8.52
C LEU A 111 1.84 -15.32 -7.00
N PRO A 112 0.76 -15.41 -6.21
CA PRO A 112 0.82 -15.41 -4.77
C PRO A 112 1.01 -16.82 -4.20
N PHE A 113 1.97 -16.99 -3.29
CA PHE A 113 2.30 -18.25 -2.63
C PHE A 113 1.98 -18.14 -1.14
N THR A 114 1.47 -19.23 -0.58
CA THR A 114 1.37 -19.41 0.86
C THR A 114 2.15 -20.66 1.28
N ILE A 115 3.08 -20.48 2.20
CA ILE A 115 3.98 -21.52 2.69
C ILE A 115 3.72 -21.71 4.17
N TYR A 116 3.47 -22.93 4.58
CA TYR A 116 3.31 -23.31 5.96
C TYR A 116 4.51 -24.19 6.37
N PRO A 117 5.29 -23.79 7.39
CA PRO A 117 6.34 -24.66 7.92
C PRO A 117 5.72 -25.95 8.47
N SER A 118 6.41 -27.07 8.31
CA SER A 118 5.94 -28.35 8.85
C SER A 118 5.78 -28.26 10.37
N SER A 119 4.58 -28.37 10.86
CA SER A 119 4.28 -28.47 12.30
C SER A 119 4.34 -29.92 12.74
N GLN A 120 4.98 -30.19 13.86
CA GLN A 120 5.01 -31.54 14.49
C GLN A 120 3.62 -32.05 14.88
N ASN A 121 2.60 -31.18 14.92
CA ASN A 121 1.26 -31.49 15.42
C ASN A 121 0.22 -31.81 14.33
N GLY A 122 0.60 -31.90 13.06
CA GLY A 122 -0.28 -32.36 11.96
C GLY A 122 -1.47 -31.45 11.58
N ASN A 123 -1.66 -30.31 12.24
CA ASN A 123 -2.81 -29.40 12.03
C ASN A 123 -2.48 -28.17 11.17
N THR A 124 -1.37 -28.18 10.46
CA THR A 124 -0.94 -27.04 9.61
C THR A 124 -1.60 -27.19 8.23
N PRO A 125 -2.12 -26.12 7.65
CA PRO A 125 -2.56 -26.13 6.25
C PRO A 125 -1.43 -26.52 5.28
N GLN A 126 -1.81 -26.90 4.08
CA GLN A 126 -0.83 -27.28 3.06
C GLN A 126 -0.35 -26.06 2.27
N SER A 127 0.95 -26.01 2.03
CA SER A 127 1.56 -24.97 1.20
C SER A 127 1.03 -25.04 -0.23
N LYS A 128 0.81 -23.87 -0.86
CA LYS A 128 0.24 -23.76 -2.19
C LYS A 128 0.75 -22.52 -2.95
N LEU A 129 0.74 -22.58 -4.26
CA LEU A 129 0.51 -21.43 -5.11
C LEU A 129 -0.98 -21.11 -4.99
N ASN A 130 -1.33 -19.94 -4.45
CA ASN A 130 -2.74 -19.62 -4.15
C ASN A 130 -3.57 -19.59 -5.44
N GLY A 131 -3.03 -18.93 -6.47
CA GLY A 131 -3.72 -18.78 -7.72
C GLY A 131 -2.83 -18.15 -8.80
N LEU A 132 -3.44 -17.97 -9.98
CA LEU A 132 -2.97 -17.03 -10.98
C LEU A 132 -3.91 -15.83 -10.95
N LYS A 133 -3.40 -14.67 -10.55
CA LYS A 133 -4.15 -13.43 -10.49
C LYS A 133 -3.86 -12.60 -11.75
N LEU A 134 -4.91 -12.17 -12.41
CA LEU A 134 -4.90 -11.27 -13.56
C LEU A 134 -5.72 -10.04 -13.22
N ALA A 135 -5.15 -8.87 -13.46
CA ALA A 135 -5.84 -7.65 -13.10
C ALA A 135 -5.70 -6.54 -14.14
N THR A 136 -6.65 -5.61 -14.12
CA THR A 136 -6.65 -4.41 -14.97
C THR A 136 -7.24 -3.23 -14.23
N GLN A 137 -6.70 -2.04 -14.47
CA GLN A 137 -7.17 -0.78 -13.90
C GLN A 137 -7.19 0.32 -14.96
N TYR A 138 -8.27 1.08 -15.02
CA TYR A 138 -8.41 2.24 -15.89
C TYR A 138 -8.66 3.52 -15.10
N SER A 139 -7.74 4.47 -15.20
CA SER A 139 -7.83 5.80 -14.58
C SER A 139 -8.70 6.71 -15.46
N PHE A 140 -9.99 6.77 -15.18
CA PHE A 140 -10.94 7.55 -15.96
C PHE A 140 -10.95 9.05 -15.62
N PHE A 141 -10.43 9.42 -14.42
CA PHE A 141 -10.36 10.81 -13.98
C PHE A 141 -8.99 11.12 -13.41
N VAL A 142 -8.33 12.17 -13.92
CA VAL A 142 -7.07 12.71 -13.42
C VAL A 142 -7.17 14.22 -13.51
N SER A 143 -7.06 14.93 -12.38
CA SER A 143 -7.27 16.37 -12.32
C SER A 143 -6.18 17.08 -11.51
N GLU A 144 -5.40 17.91 -12.18
CA GLU A 144 -4.40 18.76 -11.54
C GLU A 144 -5.04 19.80 -10.61
N LYS A 145 -6.14 20.40 -11.03
CA LYS A 145 -6.88 21.39 -10.24
C LYS A 145 -7.29 20.87 -8.87
N TYR A 146 -7.77 19.62 -8.82
CA TYR A 146 -8.23 19.00 -7.57
C TYR A 146 -7.19 18.10 -6.94
N LYS A 147 -6.01 17.91 -7.58
CA LYS A 147 -4.96 16.97 -7.15
C LYS A 147 -5.53 15.58 -6.86
N THR A 148 -6.42 15.11 -7.74
CA THR A 148 -7.24 13.90 -7.53
C THR A 148 -7.18 13.01 -8.75
N SER A 149 -7.05 11.70 -8.52
CA SER A 149 -7.17 10.66 -9.54
C SER A 149 -8.21 9.64 -9.11
N MET A 150 -9.00 9.12 -10.07
CA MET A 150 -9.96 8.05 -9.83
C MET A 150 -9.83 6.99 -10.90
N ALA A 151 -9.98 5.73 -10.50
CA ALA A 151 -9.96 4.59 -11.39
C ALA A 151 -11.00 3.56 -11.01
N ILE A 152 -11.32 2.72 -11.99
CA ILE A 152 -12.03 1.46 -11.81
C ILE A 152 -11.12 0.34 -12.25
N GLY A 153 -11.27 -0.83 -11.67
CA GLY A 153 -10.48 -1.98 -12.05
C GLY A 153 -11.21 -3.28 -11.76
N TYR A 154 -10.54 -4.35 -12.15
CA TYR A 154 -11.06 -5.69 -12.00
C TYR A 154 -9.91 -6.66 -11.80
N ILE A 155 -10.05 -7.52 -10.80
CA ILE A 155 -9.13 -8.61 -10.49
C ILE A 155 -9.86 -9.93 -10.69
N HIS A 156 -9.21 -10.87 -11.36
CA HIS A 156 -9.63 -12.26 -11.47
C HIS A 156 -8.50 -13.17 -10.99
N GLU A 157 -8.76 -13.93 -9.93
CA GLU A 157 -7.84 -14.94 -9.45
C GLU A 157 -8.41 -16.34 -9.70
N PHE A 158 -7.62 -17.18 -10.36
CA PHE A 158 -7.89 -18.62 -10.55
C PHE A 158 -7.27 -19.35 -9.36
N GLU A 159 -8.07 -19.76 -8.38
CA GLU A 159 -7.58 -20.48 -7.21
C GLU A 159 -7.04 -21.87 -7.57
N LEU A 160 -5.89 -22.21 -7.01
CA LEU A 160 -5.20 -23.47 -7.30
C LEU A 160 -5.22 -24.41 -6.07
N THR A 161 -5.15 -25.71 -6.39
CA THR A 161 -5.04 -26.77 -5.38
C THR A 161 -3.66 -26.72 -4.67
N PRO A 162 -3.53 -27.24 -3.43
CA PRO A 162 -2.24 -27.35 -2.75
C PRO A 162 -1.23 -28.21 -3.54
N PHE A 163 0.08 -27.91 -3.36
CA PHE A 163 1.17 -28.63 -4.07
C PHE A 163 1.12 -30.14 -3.89
N SER A 164 0.77 -30.63 -2.69
CA SER A 164 0.64 -32.05 -2.40
C SER A 164 -0.46 -32.76 -3.19
N SER A 165 -1.38 -32.02 -3.77
CA SER A 165 -2.52 -32.53 -4.54
C SER A 165 -2.32 -32.42 -6.05
N PHE A 166 -1.20 -31.86 -6.52
CA PHE A 166 -0.91 -31.76 -7.94
C PHE A 166 -0.82 -33.14 -8.58
N GLY A 167 -1.48 -33.31 -9.74
CA GLY A 167 -1.59 -34.58 -10.43
C GLY A 167 -2.65 -35.55 -9.88
N ASN A 168 -3.12 -35.37 -8.64
CA ASN A 168 -4.10 -36.24 -7.98
C ASN A 168 -5.49 -35.62 -7.88
N SER A 169 -5.62 -34.31 -8.06
CA SER A 169 -6.90 -33.59 -8.02
C SER A 169 -6.98 -32.56 -9.15
N LYS A 170 -8.16 -31.95 -9.32
CA LYS A 170 -8.33 -30.86 -10.28
C LYS A 170 -7.42 -29.70 -9.88
N LEU A 171 -6.71 -29.12 -10.85
CA LEU A 171 -5.78 -28.01 -10.64
C LEU A 171 -6.50 -26.76 -10.12
N PHE A 172 -7.66 -26.43 -10.70
CA PHE A 172 -8.45 -25.26 -10.32
C PHE A 172 -9.52 -25.65 -9.29
N THR A 173 -9.55 -24.92 -8.19
CA THR A 173 -10.48 -25.14 -7.07
C THR A 173 -11.54 -24.07 -6.95
N GLY A 174 -11.30 -22.88 -7.49
CA GLY A 174 -12.22 -21.76 -7.44
C GLY A 174 -11.79 -20.60 -8.32
N ASN A 175 -12.60 -19.55 -8.25
CA ASN A 175 -12.33 -18.26 -8.86
C ASN A 175 -12.68 -17.14 -7.88
N ILE A 176 -11.89 -16.07 -7.88
CA ILE A 176 -12.22 -14.84 -7.16
C ILE A 176 -12.38 -13.73 -8.19
N TYR A 177 -13.50 -13.01 -8.10
CA TYR A 177 -13.82 -11.87 -8.95
C TYR A 177 -13.93 -10.62 -8.07
N SER A 178 -13.12 -9.61 -8.32
CA SER A 178 -13.04 -8.41 -7.49
C SER A 178 -13.06 -7.15 -8.34
N PRO A 179 -14.24 -6.68 -8.80
CA PRO A 179 -14.33 -5.34 -9.37
C PRO A 179 -14.12 -4.31 -8.26
N PHE A 180 -13.41 -3.22 -8.57
CA PHE A 180 -13.12 -2.20 -7.59
C PHE A 180 -13.17 -0.78 -8.16
N PHE A 181 -13.32 0.16 -7.24
CA PHE A 181 -13.17 1.59 -7.46
C PHE A 181 -12.08 2.11 -6.54
N VAL A 182 -11.25 3.03 -7.06
CA VAL A 182 -10.24 3.72 -6.27
C VAL A 182 -10.29 5.22 -6.53
N ALA A 183 -10.11 6.00 -5.46
CA ALA A 183 -9.97 7.45 -5.52
C ALA A 183 -8.80 7.88 -4.63
N ALA A 184 -7.87 8.64 -5.20
CA ALA A 184 -6.73 9.18 -4.48
C ALA A 184 -6.71 10.69 -4.58
N LYS A 185 -6.33 11.35 -3.47
CA LYS A 185 -6.22 12.80 -3.38
C LYS A 185 -4.95 13.20 -2.65
N ARG A 186 -4.26 14.19 -3.22
CA ARG A 186 -3.15 14.88 -2.57
C ARG A 186 -3.63 16.21 -1.98
N TRP A 187 -3.28 16.41 -0.72
CA TRP A 187 -3.59 17.61 0.06
C TRP A 187 -2.31 18.42 0.27
N GLY A 188 -2.25 19.59 -0.35
CA GLY A 188 -0.98 20.31 -0.41
C GLY A 188 0.08 19.53 -1.19
N SER A 189 1.27 19.40 -0.60
CA SER A 189 2.40 18.74 -1.24
C SER A 189 2.68 17.33 -0.68
N ASN A 190 2.46 17.12 0.61
CA ASN A 190 2.98 15.96 1.33
C ASN A 190 1.92 14.99 1.82
N ILE A 191 0.66 15.43 2.01
CA ILE A 191 -0.39 14.58 2.55
C ILE A 191 -1.15 13.93 1.40
N HIS A 192 -1.27 12.60 1.46
CA HIS A 192 -1.96 11.80 0.47
C HIS A 192 -3.00 10.92 1.15
N THR A 193 -4.18 10.83 0.56
CA THR A 193 -5.23 9.93 1.00
C THR A 193 -5.71 9.10 -0.18
N LEU A 194 -6.09 7.85 0.09
CA LEU A 194 -6.66 6.97 -0.90
C LEU A 194 -7.80 6.18 -0.28
N LEU A 195 -8.85 5.98 -1.07
CA LEU A 195 -9.95 5.07 -0.79
C LEU A 195 -10.01 4.03 -1.92
N TYR A 196 -10.01 2.77 -1.56
CA TYR A 196 -10.22 1.63 -2.45
C TYR A 196 -11.42 0.82 -1.93
N THR A 197 -12.37 0.48 -2.79
CA THR A 197 -13.55 -0.26 -2.36
C THR A 197 -14.16 -1.08 -3.51
N GLY A 198 -14.74 -2.22 -3.17
CA GLY A 198 -15.45 -3.07 -4.11
C GLY A 198 -15.93 -4.38 -3.50
N PRO A 199 -16.86 -5.07 -4.15
CA PRO A 199 -17.24 -6.42 -3.77
C PRO A 199 -16.17 -7.45 -4.15
N ILE A 200 -16.13 -8.54 -3.41
CA ILE A 200 -15.36 -9.75 -3.70
C ILE A 200 -16.35 -10.89 -3.81
N PHE A 201 -16.30 -11.63 -4.94
CA PHE A 201 -17.11 -12.82 -5.18
C PHE A 201 -16.16 -14.01 -5.27
N GLN A 202 -16.15 -14.85 -4.23
CA GLN A 202 -15.35 -16.07 -4.20
C GLN A 202 -16.22 -17.26 -4.57
N GLN A 203 -15.93 -17.88 -5.70
CA GLN A 203 -16.63 -19.04 -6.22
C GLN A 203 -15.80 -20.31 -5.97
N HIS A 204 -16.29 -21.20 -5.14
CA HIS A 204 -15.73 -22.55 -4.99
C HIS A 204 -16.36 -23.50 -6.02
N LEU A 205 -15.55 -24.38 -6.61
CA LEU A 205 -16.02 -25.31 -7.63
C LEU A 205 -16.48 -26.66 -7.05
N ASN A 206 -15.96 -27.09 -5.89
CA ASN A 206 -16.31 -28.35 -5.23
C ASN A 206 -16.29 -28.24 -3.70
N PRO A 207 -17.43 -28.28 -3.00
CA PRO A 207 -18.79 -28.15 -3.55
C PRO A 207 -19.01 -26.74 -4.12
N SER A 208 -19.90 -26.63 -5.10
CA SER A 208 -20.18 -25.34 -5.73
C SER A 208 -20.86 -24.40 -4.74
N SER A 209 -20.22 -23.28 -4.46
CA SER A 209 -20.75 -22.21 -3.59
C SER A 209 -20.16 -20.87 -3.98
N VAL A 210 -20.86 -19.79 -3.66
CA VAL A 210 -20.37 -18.42 -3.84
C VAL A 210 -20.45 -17.70 -2.50
N GLN A 211 -19.31 -17.16 -2.06
CA GLN A 211 -19.24 -16.26 -0.91
C GLN A 211 -19.08 -14.84 -1.45
N THR A 212 -19.69 -13.88 -0.77
CA THR A 212 -19.59 -12.47 -1.14
C THR A 212 -19.17 -11.68 0.08
N SER A 213 -18.14 -10.86 -0.10
CA SER A 213 -17.72 -9.85 0.86
C SER A 213 -17.59 -8.49 0.20
N TRP A 214 -17.38 -7.45 1.00
CA TRP A 214 -17.14 -6.09 0.55
C TRP A 214 -15.91 -5.53 1.22
N GLN A 215 -14.93 -5.08 0.45
CA GLN A 215 -13.73 -4.46 0.97
C GLN A 215 -13.83 -2.93 0.94
N ILE A 216 -13.34 -2.31 2.02
CA ILE A 216 -13.20 -0.85 2.14
C ILE A 216 -11.82 -0.59 2.73
N ASN A 217 -10.91 -0.11 1.92
CA ASN A 217 -9.55 0.16 2.32
C ASN A 217 -9.27 1.65 2.21
N SER A 218 -8.66 2.22 3.23
CA SER A 218 -8.37 3.64 3.31
C SER A 218 -6.94 3.89 3.76
N ASN A 219 -6.29 4.89 3.16
CA ASN A 219 -4.89 5.21 3.40
C ASN A 219 -4.73 6.67 3.76
N PHE A 220 -3.78 6.93 4.65
CA PHE A 220 -3.25 8.23 4.95
C PHE A 220 -1.72 8.15 4.94
N HIS A 221 -1.08 8.89 4.05
CA HIS A 221 0.37 8.93 3.89
C HIS A 221 0.91 10.34 3.99
N TYR A 222 2.10 10.44 4.57
CA TYR A 222 2.92 11.63 4.54
C TYR A 222 4.18 11.35 3.72
N MET A 223 4.30 11.98 2.56
CA MET A 223 5.51 11.91 1.74
C MET A 223 6.59 12.82 2.29
N ILE A 224 7.80 12.29 2.42
CA ILE A 224 8.96 13.05 2.88
C ILE A 224 9.38 14.00 1.76
N PRO A 225 9.44 15.33 2.03
CA PRO A 225 9.70 16.35 1.02
C PRO A 225 10.94 16.05 0.17
N GLY A 226 10.80 16.22 -1.15
CA GLY A 226 11.88 16.03 -2.11
C GLY A 226 12.31 14.59 -2.33
N THR A 227 11.48 13.61 -1.93
CA THR A 227 11.79 12.18 -2.06
C THR A 227 10.57 11.37 -2.50
N ARG A 228 10.80 10.12 -2.89
CA ARG A 228 9.74 9.10 -3.10
C ARG A 228 9.40 8.34 -1.81
N ASN A 229 9.98 8.73 -0.69
CA ASN A 229 9.78 8.07 0.59
C ASN A 229 8.49 8.54 1.25
N PHE A 230 7.81 7.65 1.93
CA PHE A 230 6.67 8.03 2.76
C PHE A 230 6.57 7.16 4.02
N ILE A 231 5.85 7.69 4.98
CA ILE A 231 5.31 6.97 6.12
C ILE A 231 3.79 7.11 6.09
N GLY A 232 3.07 6.11 6.59
CA GLY A 232 1.61 6.21 6.60
C GLY A 232 0.93 5.06 7.29
N ILE A 233 -0.38 5.09 7.21
CA ILE A 233 -1.27 4.08 7.78
C ILE A 233 -2.29 3.68 6.71
N GLU A 234 -2.47 2.39 6.54
CA GLU A 234 -3.52 1.79 5.77
C GLU A 234 -4.49 1.09 6.71
N VAL A 235 -5.78 1.19 6.47
CA VAL A 235 -6.83 0.50 7.23
C VAL A 235 -7.64 -0.34 6.28
N ASN A 236 -7.45 -1.65 6.36
CA ASN A 236 -8.17 -2.64 5.57
C ASN A 236 -9.38 -3.14 6.35
N LYS A 237 -10.52 -3.11 5.71
CA LYS A 237 -11.80 -3.60 6.24
C LYS A 237 -12.44 -4.52 5.24
N GLU A 238 -12.95 -5.63 5.73
CA GLU A 238 -13.75 -6.56 4.96
C GLU A 238 -15.05 -6.84 5.71
N LEU A 239 -16.17 -6.66 5.00
CA LEU A 239 -17.51 -6.90 5.53
C LEU A 239 -18.08 -8.16 4.87
N GLN A 240 -18.40 -9.14 5.67
CA GLN A 240 -19.14 -10.34 5.29
C GLN A 240 -20.52 -10.32 5.96
N LYS A 241 -21.41 -11.22 5.55
CA LYS A 241 -22.80 -11.22 6.01
C LYS A 241 -22.96 -11.16 7.54
N ASN A 242 -22.08 -11.83 8.30
CA ASN A 242 -22.12 -11.91 9.76
C ASN A 242 -20.75 -11.68 10.40
N ASP A 243 -19.81 -11.10 9.66
CA ASP A 243 -18.43 -10.92 10.12
C ASP A 243 -17.86 -9.60 9.61
N PHE A 244 -16.97 -9.02 10.41
CA PHE A 244 -16.29 -7.78 10.12
C PHE A 244 -14.83 -7.89 10.51
N ASP A 245 -13.97 -7.95 9.51
CA ASP A 245 -12.54 -7.93 9.67
C ASP A 245 -11.97 -6.52 9.52
N MET A 246 -11.07 -6.13 10.42
CA MET A 246 -10.30 -4.89 10.32
C MET A 246 -8.85 -5.10 10.71
N THR A 247 -7.94 -4.58 9.90
CA THR A 247 -6.50 -4.55 10.18
C THR A 247 -5.97 -3.14 9.94
N VAL A 248 -5.25 -2.61 10.93
CA VAL A 248 -4.51 -1.34 10.80
C VAL A 248 -3.07 -1.66 10.41
N ARG A 249 -2.58 -1.01 9.35
CA ARG A 249 -1.27 -1.29 8.76
C ARG A 249 -0.39 -0.05 8.69
N PRO A 250 0.37 0.26 9.76
CA PRO A 250 1.48 1.20 9.65
C PRO A 250 2.45 0.73 8.56
N GLN A 251 2.87 1.68 7.72
CA GLN A 251 3.72 1.35 6.58
C GLN A 251 4.71 2.46 6.25
N MET A 252 5.80 2.09 5.60
CA MET A 252 6.79 3.01 5.09
C MET A 252 7.36 2.51 3.76
N ARG A 253 7.69 3.44 2.87
CA ARG A 253 8.41 3.17 1.63
C ARG A 253 9.70 3.97 1.60
N VAL A 254 10.78 3.32 1.19
CA VAL A 254 12.11 3.92 1.07
C VAL A 254 12.65 3.66 -0.32
N GLU A 255 13.08 4.71 -0.99
CA GLU A 255 13.83 4.65 -2.24
C GLU A 255 15.29 4.28 -1.93
N VAL A 256 15.73 3.12 -2.41
CA VAL A 256 17.11 2.66 -2.28
C VAL A 256 17.93 3.16 -3.48
N THR A 257 17.34 3.10 -4.65
CA THR A 257 17.84 3.70 -5.90
C THR A 257 16.66 4.24 -6.69
N HIS A 258 16.89 5.04 -7.73
CA HIS A 258 15.81 5.55 -8.61
C HIS A 258 14.94 4.45 -9.24
N GLN A 259 15.41 3.21 -9.26
CA GLN A 259 14.70 2.07 -9.83
C GLN A 259 14.25 1.05 -8.79
N LEU A 260 14.70 1.16 -7.55
CA LEU A 260 14.43 0.18 -6.49
C LEU A 260 13.87 0.87 -5.25
N LEU A 261 12.66 0.48 -4.89
CA LEU A 261 11.97 0.91 -3.69
C LEU A 261 11.74 -0.29 -2.77
N VAL A 262 11.76 -0.03 -1.48
CA VAL A 262 11.48 -1.02 -0.44
C VAL A 262 10.30 -0.54 0.39
N GLY A 263 9.25 -1.33 0.43
CA GLY A 263 8.08 -1.11 1.27
C GLY A 263 8.08 -2.05 2.47
N ILE A 264 7.77 -1.53 3.64
CA ILE A 264 7.59 -2.31 4.87
C ILE A 264 6.21 -2.00 5.43
N VAL A 265 5.45 -3.04 5.73
CA VAL A 265 4.09 -2.97 6.26
C VAL A 265 4.01 -3.86 7.50
N THR A 266 3.37 -3.35 8.53
CA THR A 266 3.03 -4.11 9.73
C THR A 266 1.52 -4.20 9.83
N GLY A 267 0.96 -5.39 10.09
CA GLY A 267 -0.48 -5.59 10.26
C GLY A 267 -0.86 -5.82 11.71
N ILE A 268 -1.71 -4.95 12.25
CA ILE A 268 -2.27 -5.04 13.60
C ILE A 268 -3.76 -5.33 13.45
N PRO A 269 -4.20 -6.59 13.65
CA PRO A 269 -5.60 -6.94 13.53
C PRO A 269 -6.40 -6.35 14.70
N ILE A 270 -7.55 -5.74 14.39
CA ILE A 270 -8.46 -5.15 15.38
C ILE A 270 -9.70 -6.02 15.57
N GLY A 271 -10.14 -6.73 14.53
CA GLY A 271 -11.32 -7.56 14.53
C GLY A 271 -11.11 -8.93 13.88
N ARG A 272 -9.93 -9.54 14.03
CA ARG A 272 -9.63 -10.87 13.48
C ARG A 272 -9.26 -11.84 14.59
N GLU A 273 -10.10 -12.85 14.79
CA GLU A 273 -9.95 -13.78 15.92
C GLU A 273 -8.73 -14.72 15.81
N ASN A 274 -8.28 -15.03 14.58
CA ASN A 274 -7.24 -16.04 14.33
C ASN A 274 -5.87 -15.46 13.99
N GLU A 275 -5.72 -14.15 13.99
CA GLU A 275 -4.49 -13.45 13.64
C GLU A 275 -4.03 -12.55 14.79
N ARG A 276 -2.75 -12.62 15.17
CA ARG A 276 -2.16 -11.79 16.21
C ARG A 276 -1.39 -10.61 15.65
N PHE A 277 -0.66 -10.85 14.56
CA PHE A 277 0.22 -9.86 13.95
C PHE A 277 0.61 -10.30 12.54
N SER A 278 0.89 -9.35 11.67
CA SER A 278 1.51 -9.65 10.37
C SER A 278 2.56 -8.62 10.00
N SER A 279 3.50 -9.02 9.15
CA SER A 279 4.50 -8.14 8.55
C SER A 279 4.65 -8.49 7.07
N PHE A 280 4.88 -7.47 6.24
CA PHE A 280 5.04 -7.64 4.80
C PHE A 280 6.14 -6.71 4.30
N LEU A 281 7.06 -7.25 3.52
CA LEU A 281 8.11 -6.56 2.80
C LEU A 281 7.79 -6.61 1.31
N ARG A 282 7.81 -5.46 0.64
CA ARG A 282 7.67 -5.36 -0.82
C ARG A 282 8.93 -4.74 -1.42
N LEU A 283 9.53 -5.42 -2.39
CA LEU A 283 10.57 -4.87 -3.26
C LEU A 283 9.92 -4.47 -4.58
N ILE A 284 10.06 -3.21 -4.95
CA ILE A 284 9.45 -2.61 -6.13
C ILE A 284 10.59 -2.22 -7.07
N TYR A 285 10.62 -2.82 -8.26
CA TYR A 285 11.63 -2.52 -9.28
C TYR A 285 10.98 -1.92 -10.53
N GLU A 286 11.32 -0.68 -10.83
CA GLU A 286 10.88 0.08 -11.99
C GLU A 286 12.01 0.10 -13.04
N PRO A 287 11.94 -0.68 -14.13
CA PRO A 287 12.94 -0.65 -15.20
C PRO A 287 12.98 0.74 -15.86
N LYS A 288 14.17 1.18 -16.30
CA LYS A 288 14.29 2.40 -17.12
C LYS A 288 13.50 2.23 -18.42
N HIS A 289 12.83 3.31 -18.82
CA HIS A 289 12.13 3.43 -20.10
C HIS A 289 13.06 3.89 -21.20
#